data_07b1aeb146db57068eb00200fe9384ac
#
_entry.id   07b1aeb146db57068eb00200fe9384ac
#
_cell.length_a   1.000
_cell.length_b   1.000
_cell.length_c   1.000
_cell.angle_alpha   90.00
_cell.angle_beta   90.00
_cell.angle_gamma   90.00
#
_symmetry.space_group_name_H-M   'P 1'
#
loop_
_entity.id
_entity.type
_entity.pdbx_description
1 polymer ?
#
loop_
_entity_poly.entity_id
_entity_poly.type
_entity_poly.pdbx_seq_one_letter_code
_entity_poly.pdbx_strand_id
1 'polypeptide(L)'
;MPHTSGALPRGVVVLLGLASATIVAIGISGLRGILAPVLLTLILTICAHPARAYVQKRGVPQGLATGAVIAVMFAFLAGFVVTVFIAVGQFVEMLPRYASQFEEMGQNIGVRLGSLGISQDQVSALVSSIDPRNVMALVTDAVGGVFSISGALVIVLTMMILMSADAVYVPTILHQLGAKAPDLVTALTDYASNVRRYMVVTTGLGIVQGVLNALALWIMHVPAALLWGLLAFLCSFIPNVGYFFALVPPMVFGFLVGGWPTLIAVVVIYAVINAVVQSIIQPRVVGQAVSLSQSVTFFSVLFWAVVMGPVGAILAIPFTLFGKALLIDSDPSARFWRPALGPTGETRSIKKQEDVESKHTRQLAHSAARARARAGKRGSAPDKPLR
;
A
#
# COMPACT_ATOMS: atom_id res chain seq x y z
N MET A 1 -43.35 23.40 28.50
CA MET A 1 -43.26 22.65 27.22
C MET A 1 -41.82 22.20 27.07
N PRO A 2 -41.51 20.91 27.05
CA PRO A 2 -40.14 20.45 26.83
C PRO A 2 -39.78 20.68 25.37
N HIS A 3 -38.75 21.47 25.11
CA HIS A 3 -38.12 21.58 23.80
C HIS A 3 -37.52 20.21 23.44
N THR A 4 -38.24 19.44 22.66
CA THR A 4 -37.66 18.31 21.97
C THR A 4 -36.63 18.86 21.00
N SER A 5 -35.36 18.83 21.39
CA SER A 5 -34.25 19.00 20.48
C SER A 5 -34.39 17.95 19.40
N GLY A 6 -34.86 18.37 18.23
CA GLY A 6 -35.10 17.51 17.06
C GLY A 6 -33.78 16.91 16.58
N ALA A 7 -33.34 15.83 17.20
CA ALA A 7 -32.25 15.04 16.70
C ALA A 7 -32.63 14.53 15.31
N LEU A 8 -31.83 14.88 14.29
CA LEU A 8 -32.04 14.42 12.93
C LEU A 8 -32.13 12.87 12.88
N PRO A 9 -33.02 12.30 12.07
CA PRO A 9 -33.07 10.87 11.87
C PRO A 9 -31.70 10.30 11.48
N ARG A 10 -31.32 9.16 12.06
CA ARG A 10 -29.98 8.57 11.82
C ARG A 10 -29.68 8.42 10.33
N GLY A 11 -30.66 8.08 9.48
CA GLY A 11 -30.50 8.00 8.04
C GLY A 11 -30.07 9.34 7.40
N VAL A 12 -30.66 10.45 7.85
CA VAL A 12 -30.32 11.81 7.38
C VAL A 12 -28.90 12.17 7.78
N VAL A 13 -28.48 11.86 9.00
CA VAL A 13 -27.11 12.11 9.47
C VAL A 13 -26.08 11.34 8.65
N VAL A 14 -26.37 10.07 8.34
CA VAL A 14 -25.49 9.24 7.48
C VAL A 14 -25.42 9.80 6.06
N LEU A 15 -26.57 10.18 5.47
CA LEU A 15 -26.60 10.75 4.12
C LEU A 15 -25.86 12.10 4.06
N LEU A 16 -26.03 12.97 5.05
CA LEU A 16 -25.29 14.23 5.13
C LEU A 16 -23.79 13.97 5.28
N GLY A 17 -23.39 12.98 6.10
CA GLY A 17 -22.00 12.60 6.27
C GLY A 17 -21.38 12.10 4.95
N LEU A 18 -22.07 11.25 4.21
CA LEU A 18 -21.64 10.77 2.89
C LEU A 18 -21.56 11.89 1.85
N ALA A 19 -22.58 12.77 1.81
CA ALA A 19 -22.56 13.91 0.91
C ALA A 19 -21.40 14.86 1.21
N SER A 20 -21.17 15.17 2.47
CA SER A 20 -20.02 15.99 2.91
C SER A 20 -18.68 15.35 2.57
N ALA A 21 -18.52 14.04 2.78
CA ALA A 21 -17.31 13.30 2.42
C ALA A 21 -17.07 13.33 0.91
N THR A 22 -18.12 13.20 0.11
CA THR A 22 -18.05 13.28 -1.37
C THR A 22 -17.63 14.68 -1.83
N ILE A 23 -18.21 15.72 -1.28
CA ILE A 23 -17.87 17.12 -1.60
C ILE A 23 -16.39 17.40 -1.24
N VAL A 24 -15.95 16.98 -0.06
CA VAL A 24 -14.54 17.09 0.35
C VAL A 24 -13.62 16.33 -0.58
N ALA A 25 -13.97 15.10 -0.98
CA ALA A 25 -13.17 14.30 -1.92
C ALA A 25 -13.06 14.97 -3.29
N ILE A 26 -14.15 15.53 -3.82
CA ILE A 26 -14.16 16.30 -5.09
C ILE A 26 -13.26 17.55 -4.94
N GLY A 27 -13.37 18.29 -3.83
CA GLY A 27 -12.53 19.46 -3.56
C GLY A 27 -11.04 19.11 -3.49
N ILE A 28 -10.68 18.03 -2.80
CA ILE A 28 -9.30 17.51 -2.74
C ILE A 28 -8.82 17.12 -4.13
N SER A 29 -9.66 16.42 -4.91
CA SER A 29 -9.33 15.99 -6.28
C SER A 29 -9.07 17.18 -7.20
N GLY A 30 -9.85 18.27 -7.09
CA GLY A 30 -9.63 19.51 -7.84
C GLY A 30 -8.30 20.20 -7.52
N LEU A 31 -7.82 20.04 -6.29
CA LEU A 31 -6.57 20.64 -5.80
C LEU A 31 -5.39 19.66 -5.76
N ARG A 32 -5.53 18.46 -6.34
CA ARG A 32 -4.53 17.38 -6.24
C ARG A 32 -3.13 17.78 -6.69
N GLY A 33 -3.02 18.67 -7.69
CA GLY A 33 -1.72 19.15 -8.21
C GLY A 33 -0.89 19.92 -7.16
N ILE A 34 -1.53 20.50 -6.15
CA ILE A 34 -0.87 21.22 -5.04
C ILE A 34 -0.88 20.36 -3.78
N LEU A 35 -2.01 19.77 -3.44
CA LEU A 35 -2.17 19.02 -2.19
C LEU A 35 -1.30 17.76 -2.14
N ALA A 36 -1.15 17.05 -3.27
CA ALA A 36 -0.35 15.83 -3.30
C ALA A 36 1.13 16.08 -2.94
N PRO A 37 1.85 17.04 -3.58
CA PRO A 37 3.23 17.35 -3.18
C PRO A 37 3.33 17.94 -1.78
N VAL A 38 2.37 18.76 -1.32
CA VAL A 38 2.35 19.33 0.04
C VAL A 38 2.22 18.23 1.09
N LEU A 39 1.26 17.32 0.93
CA LEU A 39 1.04 16.22 1.87
C LEU A 39 2.18 15.18 1.82
N LEU A 40 2.75 14.93 0.63
CA LEU A 40 3.96 14.15 0.51
C LEU A 40 5.10 14.76 1.33
N THR A 41 5.28 16.08 1.23
CA THR A 41 6.31 16.79 1.98
C THR A 41 6.07 16.73 3.49
N LEU A 42 4.83 16.84 3.95
CA LEU A 42 4.48 16.67 5.36
C LEU A 42 4.92 15.30 5.88
N ILE A 43 4.61 14.24 5.13
CA ILE A 43 4.99 12.86 5.49
C ILE A 43 6.52 12.71 5.49
N LEU A 44 7.22 13.25 4.48
CA LEU A 44 8.67 13.24 4.42
C LEU A 44 9.28 13.99 5.62
N THR A 45 8.74 15.14 6.00
CA THR A 45 9.19 15.92 7.16
C THR A 45 8.99 15.15 8.48
N ILE A 46 7.85 14.45 8.64
CA ILE A 46 7.60 13.57 9.77
C ILE A 46 8.64 12.43 9.82
N CYS A 47 8.98 11.85 8.67
CA CYS A 47 9.98 10.79 8.56
C CYS A 47 11.40 11.30 8.80
N ALA A 48 11.71 12.52 8.42
CA ALA A 48 13.02 13.18 8.59
C ALA A 48 13.37 13.50 10.05
N HIS A 49 12.36 13.70 10.90
CA HIS A 49 12.53 14.18 12.27
C HIS A 49 13.55 13.36 13.11
N PRO A 50 13.56 12.00 13.16
CA PRO A 50 14.54 11.27 13.96
C PRO A 50 15.96 11.40 13.42
N ALA A 51 16.14 11.47 12.10
CA ALA A 51 17.44 11.68 11.49
C ALA A 51 18.01 13.04 11.89
N ARG A 52 17.19 14.09 11.84
CA ARG A 52 17.55 15.42 12.33
C ARG A 52 17.94 15.39 13.81
N ALA A 53 17.11 14.80 14.66
CA ALA A 53 17.37 14.70 16.10
C ALA A 53 18.65 13.92 16.40
N TYR A 54 18.97 12.88 15.64
CA TYR A 54 20.21 12.11 15.77
C TYR A 54 21.44 12.95 15.42
N VAL A 55 21.39 13.72 14.33
CA VAL A 55 22.51 14.61 13.93
C VAL A 55 22.72 15.73 14.96
N GLN A 56 21.63 16.32 15.47
CA GLN A 56 21.69 17.35 16.51
C GLN A 56 22.32 16.82 17.82
N LYS A 57 21.99 15.59 18.23
CA LYS A 57 22.60 14.95 19.42
C LYS A 57 24.11 14.76 19.30
N ARG A 58 24.67 14.81 18.09
CA ARG A 58 26.12 14.78 17.84
C ARG A 58 26.79 16.15 17.88
N GLY A 59 26.07 17.20 18.35
CA GLY A 59 26.61 18.56 18.49
C GLY A 59 26.53 19.44 17.25
N VAL A 60 25.86 18.96 16.17
CA VAL A 60 25.67 19.77 14.96
C VAL A 60 24.62 20.86 15.22
N PRO A 61 24.87 22.12 14.87
CA PRO A 61 23.91 23.20 14.99
C PRO A 61 22.58 22.85 14.27
N GLN A 62 21.46 23.27 14.85
CA GLN A 62 20.12 22.92 14.38
C GLN A 62 19.90 23.22 12.90
N GLY A 63 20.33 24.37 12.41
CA GLY A 63 20.21 24.76 11.01
C GLY A 63 20.95 23.83 10.07
N LEU A 64 22.21 23.48 10.39
CA LEU A 64 23.03 22.58 9.60
C LEU A 64 22.47 21.14 9.62
N ALA A 65 22.04 20.66 10.78
CA ALA A 65 21.42 19.34 10.88
C ALA A 65 20.13 19.25 10.04
N THR A 66 19.29 20.29 10.06
CA THR A 66 18.08 20.37 9.25
C THR A 66 18.42 20.43 7.76
N GLY A 67 19.34 21.32 7.36
CA GLY A 67 19.77 21.45 5.96
C GLY A 67 20.37 20.16 5.41
N ALA A 68 21.22 19.46 6.19
CA ALA A 68 21.79 18.19 5.77
C ALA A 68 20.73 17.10 5.55
N VAL A 69 19.77 16.99 6.44
CA VAL A 69 18.67 16.00 6.30
C VAL A 69 17.79 16.31 5.10
N ILE A 70 17.43 17.60 4.88
CA ILE A 70 16.68 18.02 3.69
C ILE A 70 17.48 17.70 2.42
N ALA A 71 18.77 18.01 2.38
CA ALA A 71 19.62 17.74 1.22
C ALA A 71 19.68 16.24 0.90
N VAL A 72 19.83 15.38 1.92
CA VAL A 72 19.84 13.92 1.74
C VAL A 72 18.50 13.40 1.23
N MET A 73 17.40 13.84 1.82
CA MET A 73 16.05 13.41 1.38
C MET A 73 15.73 13.90 -0.02
N PHE A 74 16.09 15.14 -0.33
CA PHE A 74 15.89 15.69 -1.67
C PHE A 74 16.78 14.99 -2.69
N ALA A 75 18.06 14.74 -2.36
CA ALA A 75 18.98 13.99 -3.23
C ALA A 75 18.46 12.57 -3.50
N PHE A 76 17.90 11.90 -2.48
CA PHE A 76 17.27 10.60 -2.65
C PHE A 76 16.06 10.67 -3.60
N LEU A 77 15.17 11.64 -3.41
CA LEU A 77 13.97 11.81 -4.23
C LEU A 77 14.34 12.22 -5.67
N ALA A 78 15.25 13.19 -5.83
CA ALA A 78 15.72 13.63 -7.13
C ALA A 78 16.49 12.50 -7.84
N GLY A 79 17.36 11.79 -7.14
CA GLY A 79 18.08 10.62 -7.66
C GLY A 79 17.12 9.52 -8.12
N PHE A 80 16.07 9.26 -7.36
CA PHE A 80 15.02 8.33 -7.74
C PHE A 80 14.32 8.77 -9.05
N VAL A 81 13.91 10.04 -9.15
CA VAL A 81 13.28 10.60 -10.36
C VAL A 81 14.20 10.51 -11.55
N VAL A 82 15.48 10.89 -11.40
CA VAL A 82 16.49 10.77 -12.48
C VAL A 82 16.65 9.31 -12.92
N THR A 83 16.67 8.37 -11.97
CA THR A 83 16.77 6.93 -12.29
C THR A 83 15.55 6.44 -13.06
N VAL A 84 14.34 6.92 -12.70
CA VAL A 84 13.11 6.62 -13.45
C VAL A 84 13.20 7.20 -14.88
N PHE A 85 13.67 8.44 -15.05
CA PHE A 85 13.87 9.02 -16.37
C PHE A 85 14.81 8.20 -17.25
N ILE A 86 15.96 7.80 -16.71
CA ILE A 86 16.93 6.96 -17.42
C ILE A 86 16.30 5.61 -17.80
N ALA A 87 15.63 4.97 -16.86
CA ALA A 87 15.02 3.65 -17.08
C ALA A 87 13.88 3.71 -18.11
N VAL A 88 13.04 4.74 -18.05
CA VAL A 88 11.97 4.96 -19.04
C VAL A 88 12.56 5.29 -20.41
N GLY A 89 13.59 6.16 -20.47
CA GLY A 89 14.27 6.48 -21.72
C GLY A 89 14.85 5.23 -22.41
N GLN A 90 15.58 4.40 -21.68
CA GLN A 90 16.10 3.12 -22.19
C GLN A 90 14.97 2.19 -22.67
N PHE A 91 13.84 2.17 -21.96
CA PHE A 91 12.68 1.38 -22.35
C PHE A 91 12.07 1.85 -23.67
N VAL A 92 11.90 3.17 -23.84
CA VAL A 92 11.39 3.77 -25.09
C VAL A 92 12.27 3.42 -26.29
N GLU A 93 13.59 3.54 -26.14
CA GLU A 93 14.54 3.19 -27.21
C GLU A 93 14.52 1.70 -27.59
N MET A 94 14.21 0.86 -26.62
CA MET A 94 14.18 -0.58 -26.80
C MET A 94 12.86 -1.09 -27.39
N LEU A 95 11.73 -0.45 -27.09
CA LEU A 95 10.38 -0.90 -27.42
C LEU A 95 10.18 -1.25 -28.92
N PRO A 96 10.68 -0.44 -29.89
CA PRO A 96 10.56 -0.76 -31.32
C PRO A 96 11.17 -2.13 -31.72
N ARG A 97 12.19 -2.59 -31.00
CA ARG A 97 12.85 -3.88 -31.29
C ARG A 97 11.95 -5.08 -31.01
N TYR A 98 10.93 -4.89 -30.16
CA TYR A 98 9.98 -5.93 -29.79
C TYR A 98 8.64 -5.80 -30.51
N ALA A 99 8.47 -4.80 -31.41
CA ALA A 99 7.19 -4.53 -32.08
C ALA A 99 6.68 -5.75 -32.85
N SER A 100 7.56 -6.41 -33.64
CA SER A 100 7.19 -7.61 -34.40
C SER A 100 6.79 -8.78 -33.49
N GLN A 101 7.45 -8.93 -32.35
CA GLN A 101 7.14 -9.98 -31.37
C GLN A 101 5.78 -9.73 -30.68
N PHE A 102 5.41 -8.47 -30.43
CA PHE A 102 4.09 -8.11 -29.95
C PHE A 102 3.01 -8.43 -30.98
N GLU A 103 3.26 -8.15 -32.26
CA GLU A 103 2.33 -8.48 -33.35
C GLU A 103 2.14 -10.00 -33.47
N GLU A 104 3.22 -10.79 -33.46
CA GLU A 104 3.16 -12.25 -33.48
C GLU A 104 2.43 -12.81 -32.26
N MET A 105 2.67 -12.26 -31.07
CA MET A 105 1.97 -12.66 -29.86
C MET A 105 0.46 -12.35 -29.97
N GLY A 106 0.10 -11.18 -30.46
CA GLY A 106 -1.29 -10.80 -30.71
C GLY A 106 -1.99 -11.75 -31.67
N GLN A 107 -1.34 -12.08 -32.81
CA GLN A 107 -1.87 -13.02 -33.79
C GLN A 107 -2.04 -14.43 -33.21
N ASN A 108 -1.04 -14.94 -32.49
CA ASN A 108 -1.08 -16.26 -31.86
C ASN A 108 -2.20 -16.36 -30.79
N ILE A 109 -2.39 -15.31 -29.99
CA ILE A 109 -3.49 -15.24 -29.03
C ILE A 109 -4.82 -15.21 -29.79
N GLY A 110 -4.92 -14.42 -30.85
CA GLY A 110 -6.09 -14.33 -31.70
C GLY A 110 -6.53 -15.68 -32.26
N VAL A 111 -5.59 -16.43 -32.84
CA VAL A 111 -5.87 -17.77 -33.40
C VAL A 111 -6.33 -18.74 -32.30
N ARG A 112 -5.69 -18.74 -31.13
CA ARG A 112 -6.06 -19.63 -30.01
C ARG A 112 -7.44 -19.27 -29.42
N LEU A 113 -7.76 -18.00 -29.25
CA LEU A 113 -9.04 -17.54 -28.74
C LEU A 113 -10.18 -17.83 -29.76
N GLY A 114 -9.91 -17.67 -31.07
CA GLY A 114 -10.83 -18.05 -32.13
C GLY A 114 -11.15 -19.56 -32.12
N SER A 115 -10.15 -20.42 -31.85
CA SER A 115 -10.35 -21.86 -31.71
C SER A 115 -11.18 -22.27 -30.49
N LEU A 116 -11.27 -21.41 -29.46
CA LEU A 116 -12.10 -21.59 -28.27
C LEU A 116 -13.53 -21.03 -28.42
N GLY A 117 -13.90 -20.56 -29.63
CA GLY A 117 -15.25 -20.06 -29.94
C GLY A 117 -15.51 -18.62 -29.51
N ILE A 118 -14.46 -17.84 -29.20
CA ILE A 118 -14.58 -16.41 -28.89
C ILE A 118 -14.80 -15.65 -30.19
N SER A 119 -15.77 -14.72 -30.21
CA SER A 119 -16.11 -13.95 -31.41
C SER A 119 -14.93 -13.12 -31.92
N GLN A 120 -14.84 -13.00 -33.26
CA GLN A 120 -13.73 -12.28 -33.91
C GLN A 120 -13.64 -10.82 -33.47
N ASP A 121 -14.76 -10.19 -33.14
CA ASP A 121 -14.80 -8.81 -32.63
C ASP A 121 -14.14 -8.69 -31.23
N GLN A 122 -14.40 -9.64 -30.35
CA GLN A 122 -13.77 -9.69 -29.01
C GLN A 122 -12.28 -10.00 -29.11
N VAL A 123 -11.90 -10.91 -30.02
CA VAL A 123 -10.49 -11.23 -30.31
C VAL A 123 -9.79 -10.01 -30.86
N SER A 124 -10.38 -9.29 -31.80
CA SER A 124 -9.81 -8.07 -32.40
C SER A 124 -9.63 -6.97 -31.38
N ALA A 125 -10.58 -6.78 -30.46
CA ALA A 125 -10.48 -5.81 -29.37
C ALA A 125 -9.34 -6.16 -28.38
N LEU A 126 -9.12 -7.43 -28.08
CA LEU A 126 -8.02 -7.88 -27.23
C LEU A 126 -6.67 -7.74 -27.94
N VAL A 127 -6.56 -8.13 -29.21
CA VAL A 127 -5.33 -8.02 -30.00
C VAL A 127 -4.95 -6.55 -30.20
N SER A 128 -5.94 -5.66 -30.49
CA SER A 128 -5.68 -4.23 -30.62
C SER A 128 -5.19 -3.56 -29.33
N SER A 129 -5.51 -4.12 -28.15
CA SER A 129 -4.97 -3.61 -26.88
C SER A 129 -3.47 -3.94 -26.70
N ILE A 130 -2.97 -4.94 -27.43
CA ILE A 130 -1.56 -5.39 -27.43
C ILE A 130 -0.75 -4.69 -28.55
N ASP A 131 -1.40 -3.87 -29.38
CA ASP A 131 -0.73 -3.12 -30.46
C ASP A 131 0.43 -2.28 -29.89
N PRO A 132 1.64 -2.39 -30.49
CA PRO A 132 2.81 -1.58 -30.09
C PRO A 132 2.54 -0.09 -30.04
N ARG A 133 1.60 0.42 -30.86
CA ARG A 133 1.19 1.84 -30.85
C ARG A 133 0.49 2.23 -29.54
N ASN A 134 -0.36 1.37 -29.00
CA ASN A 134 -1.03 1.60 -27.72
C ASN A 134 -0.04 1.52 -26.55
N VAL A 135 0.91 0.58 -26.62
CA VAL A 135 2.00 0.50 -25.65
C VAL A 135 2.86 1.77 -25.71
N MET A 136 3.17 2.27 -26.92
CA MET A 136 3.92 3.51 -27.10
C MET A 136 3.14 4.72 -26.56
N ALA A 137 1.83 4.81 -26.77
CA ALA A 137 1.00 5.86 -26.18
C ALA A 137 1.06 5.85 -24.66
N LEU A 138 0.89 4.66 -24.02
CA LEU A 138 1.03 4.53 -22.56
C LEU A 138 2.40 4.94 -22.05
N VAL A 139 3.46 4.61 -22.80
CA VAL A 139 4.84 5.03 -22.45
C VAL A 139 4.99 6.54 -22.61
N THR A 140 4.45 7.13 -23.65
CA THR A 140 4.47 8.59 -23.86
C THR A 140 3.74 9.33 -22.74
N ASP A 141 2.58 8.82 -22.33
CA ASP A 141 1.83 9.35 -21.18
C ASP A 141 2.62 9.19 -19.87
N ALA A 142 3.30 8.07 -19.68
CA ALA A 142 4.17 7.85 -18.54
C ALA A 142 5.35 8.83 -18.53
N VAL A 143 6.00 9.07 -19.68
CA VAL A 143 7.06 10.08 -19.83
C VAL A 143 6.53 11.47 -19.49
N GLY A 144 5.36 11.86 -20.03
CA GLY A 144 4.69 13.12 -19.70
C GLY A 144 4.41 13.25 -18.20
N GLY A 145 3.97 12.14 -17.58
CA GLY A 145 3.79 12.04 -16.13
C GLY A 145 5.08 12.28 -15.35
N VAL A 146 6.19 11.68 -15.80
CA VAL A 146 7.52 11.89 -15.17
C VAL A 146 7.99 13.33 -15.31
N PHE A 147 7.75 13.99 -16.45
CA PHE A 147 8.02 15.43 -16.59
C PHE A 147 7.20 16.30 -15.63
N SER A 148 5.94 15.96 -15.39
CA SER A 148 5.10 16.68 -14.41
C SER A 148 5.62 16.56 -12.98
N ILE A 149 6.28 15.45 -12.64
CA ILE A 149 6.93 15.24 -11.33
C ILE A 149 8.07 16.25 -11.11
N SER A 150 8.75 16.70 -12.16
CA SER A 150 9.83 17.70 -12.02
C SER A 150 9.32 19.04 -11.47
N GLY A 151 8.12 19.47 -11.90
CA GLY A 151 7.46 20.63 -11.30
C GLY A 151 7.04 20.41 -9.83
N ALA A 152 6.54 19.21 -9.53
CA ALA A 152 6.20 18.84 -8.16
C ALA A 152 7.42 18.79 -7.23
N LEU A 153 8.62 18.43 -7.74
CA LEU A 153 9.86 18.44 -6.95
C LEU A 153 10.21 19.84 -6.42
N VAL A 154 9.96 20.90 -7.19
CA VAL A 154 10.18 22.28 -6.75
C VAL A 154 9.26 22.61 -5.58
N ILE A 155 7.99 22.24 -5.66
CA ILE A 155 7.02 22.41 -4.57
C ILE A 155 7.46 21.61 -3.35
N VAL A 156 7.85 20.34 -3.52
CA VAL A 156 8.32 19.47 -2.43
C VAL A 156 9.55 20.08 -1.76
N LEU A 157 10.55 20.54 -2.51
CA LEU A 157 11.75 21.15 -1.94
C LEU A 157 11.41 22.42 -1.14
N THR A 158 10.66 23.33 -1.76
CA THR A 158 10.27 24.58 -1.13
C THR A 158 9.47 24.31 0.17
N MET A 159 8.47 23.45 0.10
CA MET A 159 7.67 23.06 1.26
C MET A 159 8.50 22.33 2.32
N MET A 160 9.46 21.51 1.94
CA MET A 160 10.32 20.81 2.88
C MET A 160 11.21 21.78 3.67
N ILE A 161 11.72 22.83 3.00
CA ILE A 161 12.47 23.90 3.66
C ILE A 161 11.58 24.65 4.65
N LEU A 162 10.40 25.12 4.21
CA LEU A 162 9.46 25.87 5.04
C LEU A 162 8.96 25.04 6.22
N MET A 163 8.44 23.83 5.99
CA MET A 163 7.93 22.96 7.05
C MET A 163 9.02 22.54 8.04
N SER A 164 10.28 22.41 7.57
CA SER A 164 11.39 22.09 8.47
C SER A 164 11.81 23.30 9.33
N ALA A 165 11.68 24.51 8.82
CA ALA A 165 11.86 25.72 9.60
C ALA A 165 10.76 25.85 10.67
N ASP A 166 9.51 25.64 10.29
CA ASP A 166 8.36 25.71 11.21
C ASP A 166 8.35 24.57 12.25
N ALA A 167 8.97 23.43 11.92
CA ALA A 167 9.05 22.27 12.82
C ALA A 167 9.75 22.57 14.16
N VAL A 168 10.47 23.71 14.28
CA VAL A 168 11.06 24.18 15.54
C VAL A 168 9.97 24.53 16.56
N TYR A 169 8.87 25.08 16.09
CA TYR A 169 7.76 25.52 16.93
C TYR A 169 6.78 24.39 17.31
N VAL A 170 6.83 23.25 16.61
CA VAL A 170 5.88 22.14 16.82
C VAL A 170 5.81 21.68 18.28
N PRO A 171 6.90 21.47 19.03
CA PRO A 171 6.81 21.07 20.43
C PRO A 171 6.06 22.08 21.30
N THR A 172 6.30 23.39 21.09
CA THR A 172 5.62 24.46 21.81
C THR A 172 4.13 24.51 21.47
N ILE A 173 3.79 24.38 20.18
CA ILE A 173 2.40 24.34 19.71
C ILE A 173 1.68 23.14 20.32
N LEU A 174 2.28 21.95 20.30
CA LEU A 174 1.69 20.75 20.90
C LEU A 174 1.50 20.90 22.41
N HIS A 175 2.43 21.54 23.11
CA HIS A 175 2.27 21.82 24.54
C HIS A 175 1.09 22.76 24.80
N GLN A 176 0.95 23.83 24.04
CA GLN A 176 -0.18 24.77 24.15
C GLN A 176 -1.52 24.11 23.81
N LEU A 177 -1.57 23.31 22.75
CA LEU A 177 -2.77 22.55 22.35
C LEU A 177 -3.12 21.49 23.40
N GLY A 178 -2.12 20.84 24.00
CA GLY A 178 -2.31 19.79 24.99
C GLY A 178 -3.04 20.28 26.25
N ALA A 179 -2.89 21.54 26.58
CA ALA A 179 -3.65 22.15 27.69
C ALA A 179 -5.16 22.27 27.43
N LYS A 180 -5.58 22.32 26.13
CA LYS A 180 -6.99 22.50 25.73
C LYS A 180 -7.58 21.24 25.09
N ALA A 181 -6.77 20.46 24.37
CA ALA A 181 -7.19 19.31 23.59
C ALA A 181 -6.16 18.17 23.69
N PRO A 182 -6.01 17.52 24.87
CA PRO A 182 -5.00 16.50 25.11
C PRO A 182 -5.19 15.25 24.20
N ASP A 183 -6.44 14.87 23.93
CA ASP A 183 -6.74 13.74 23.07
C ASP A 183 -6.30 13.98 21.63
N LEU A 184 -6.47 15.20 21.10
CA LEU A 184 -5.99 15.58 19.76
C LEU A 184 -4.45 15.49 19.68
N VAL A 185 -3.75 16.03 20.69
CA VAL A 185 -2.28 15.99 20.71
C VAL A 185 -1.77 14.55 20.75
N THR A 186 -2.40 13.70 21.56
CA THR A 186 -2.08 12.27 21.63
C THR A 186 -2.32 11.61 20.27
N ALA A 187 -3.48 11.84 19.66
CA ALA A 187 -3.82 11.26 18.34
C ALA A 187 -2.83 11.68 17.23
N LEU A 188 -2.43 12.96 17.20
CA LEU A 188 -1.46 13.47 16.22
C LEU A 188 -0.04 12.94 16.47
N THR A 189 0.35 12.78 17.72
CA THR A 189 1.67 12.19 18.08
C THR A 189 1.73 10.72 17.70
N ASP A 190 0.69 9.97 17.99
CA ASP A 190 0.55 8.57 17.61
C ASP A 190 0.53 8.41 16.07
N TYR A 191 -0.22 9.28 15.39
CA TYR A 191 -0.23 9.33 13.92
C TYR A 191 1.19 9.52 13.36
N ALA A 192 1.91 10.54 13.81
CA ALA A 192 3.26 10.82 13.34
C ALA A 192 4.22 9.66 13.59
N SER A 193 4.10 8.99 14.73
CA SER A 193 4.91 7.81 15.07
C SER A 193 4.59 6.61 14.17
N ASN A 194 3.30 6.32 13.97
CA ASN A 194 2.83 5.19 13.18
C ASN A 194 3.14 5.38 11.69
N VAL A 195 2.90 6.57 11.13
CA VAL A 195 3.23 6.88 9.73
C VAL A 195 4.73 6.80 9.48
N ARG A 196 5.55 7.36 10.37
CA ARG A 196 7.00 7.27 10.28
C ARG A 196 7.46 5.83 10.23
N ARG A 197 7.01 5.00 11.19
CA ARG A 197 7.37 3.60 11.24
C ARG A 197 6.95 2.86 9.97
N TYR A 198 5.72 3.07 9.52
CA TYR A 198 5.21 2.48 8.29
C TYR A 198 6.05 2.88 7.07
N MET A 199 6.26 4.19 6.86
CA MET A 199 6.96 4.70 5.68
C MET A 199 8.43 4.25 5.63
N VAL A 200 9.16 4.33 6.76
CA VAL A 200 10.56 3.90 6.82
C VAL A 200 10.70 2.40 6.53
N VAL A 201 9.84 1.58 7.13
CA VAL A 201 9.89 0.13 6.90
C VAL A 201 9.48 -0.21 5.48
N THR A 202 8.38 0.36 4.97
CA THR A 202 7.91 0.09 3.61
C THR A 202 8.92 0.56 2.57
N THR A 203 9.55 1.73 2.76
CA THR A 203 10.63 2.20 1.88
C THR A 203 11.82 1.23 1.89
N GLY A 204 12.29 0.82 3.06
CA GLY A 204 13.41 -0.11 3.18
C GLY A 204 13.12 -1.47 2.54
N LEU A 205 11.96 -2.06 2.83
CA LEU A 205 11.53 -3.32 2.23
C LEU A 205 11.28 -3.19 0.72
N GLY A 206 10.71 -2.05 0.28
CA GLY A 206 10.50 -1.75 -1.13
C GLY A 206 11.82 -1.66 -1.91
N ILE A 207 12.85 -1.01 -1.36
CA ILE A 207 14.19 -0.99 -1.96
C ILE A 207 14.74 -2.41 -2.10
N VAL A 208 14.67 -3.23 -1.06
CA VAL A 208 15.11 -4.62 -1.10
C VAL A 208 14.34 -5.40 -2.18
N GLN A 209 13.03 -5.28 -2.22
CA GLN A 209 12.17 -5.93 -3.21
C GLN A 209 12.48 -5.47 -4.64
N GLY A 210 12.64 -4.15 -4.84
CA GLY A 210 12.99 -3.57 -6.13
C GLY A 210 14.34 -4.06 -6.66
N VAL A 211 15.36 -4.07 -5.79
CA VAL A 211 16.71 -4.56 -6.13
C VAL A 211 16.70 -6.05 -6.45
N LEU A 212 16.03 -6.87 -5.62
CA LEU A 212 15.93 -8.32 -5.85
C LEU A 212 15.21 -8.64 -7.16
N ASN A 213 14.12 -7.96 -7.46
CA ASN A 213 13.39 -8.12 -8.72
C ASN A 213 14.23 -7.67 -9.92
N ALA A 214 14.88 -6.49 -9.84
CA ALA A 214 15.76 -6.02 -10.90
C ALA A 214 16.92 -6.99 -11.17
N LEU A 215 17.56 -7.49 -10.11
CA LEU A 215 18.66 -8.45 -10.22
C LEU A 215 18.19 -9.77 -10.85
N ALA A 216 17.06 -10.31 -10.41
CA ALA A 216 16.49 -11.53 -10.95
C ALA A 216 16.17 -11.39 -12.44
N LEU A 217 15.51 -10.30 -12.84
CA LEU A 217 15.19 -10.01 -14.23
C LEU A 217 16.45 -9.80 -15.09
N TRP A 218 17.47 -9.15 -14.54
CA TRP A 218 18.76 -8.97 -15.21
C TRP A 218 19.46 -10.30 -15.47
N ILE A 219 19.50 -11.19 -14.48
CA ILE A 219 20.07 -12.57 -14.63
C ILE A 219 19.30 -13.37 -15.68
N MET A 220 17.98 -13.19 -15.76
CA MET A 220 17.12 -13.84 -16.73
C MET A 220 17.16 -13.17 -18.12
N HIS A 221 17.97 -12.14 -18.30
CA HIS A 221 18.08 -11.34 -19.53
C HIS A 221 16.75 -10.71 -19.97
N VAL A 222 15.82 -10.48 -19.02
CA VAL A 222 14.57 -9.77 -19.30
C VAL A 222 14.88 -8.28 -19.48
N PRO A 223 14.45 -7.66 -20.58
CA PRO A 223 14.78 -6.27 -20.89
C PRO A 223 14.17 -5.30 -19.89
N ALA A 224 14.79 -4.11 -19.74
CA ALA A 224 14.37 -3.07 -18.82
C ALA A 224 14.29 -3.51 -17.33
N ALA A 225 15.15 -4.44 -16.91
CA ALA A 225 15.16 -4.97 -15.54
C ALA A 225 15.17 -3.88 -14.45
N LEU A 226 15.91 -2.78 -14.66
CA LEU A 226 15.95 -1.64 -13.74
C LEU A 226 14.58 -0.95 -13.65
N LEU A 227 13.89 -0.73 -14.77
CA LEU A 227 12.56 -0.12 -14.79
C LEU A 227 11.55 -0.94 -14.00
N TRP A 228 11.54 -2.27 -14.20
CA TRP A 228 10.64 -3.17 -13.48
C TRP A 228 10.97 -3.29 -12.00
N GLY A 229 12.26 -3.18 -11.64
CA GLY A 229 12.67 -3.07 -10.23
C GLY A 229 12.20 -1.78 -9.57
N LEU A 230 12.29 -0.63 -10.28
CA LEU A 230 11.74 0.64 -9.80
C LEU A 230 10.21 0.60 -9.68
N LEU A 231 9.53 -0.02 -10.65
CA LEU A 231 8.10 -0.24 -10.59
C LEU A 231 7.73 -1.11 -9.37
N ALA A 232 8.45 -2.19 -9.12
CA ALA A 232 8.24 -3.04 -7.95
C ALA A 232 8.46 -2.29 -6.63
N PHE A 233 9.47 -1.40 -6.57
CA PHE A 233 9.68 -0.50 -5.44
C PHE A 233 8.47 0.43 -5.21
N LEU A 234 8.00 1.12 -6.24
CA LEU A 234 6.82 2.01 -6.14
C LEU A 234 5.57 1.23 -5.73
N CYS A 235 5.35 0.09 -6.35
CA CYS A 235 4.21 -0.77 -6.08
C CYS A 235 4.23 -1.37 -4.66
N SER A 236 5.39 -1.45 -4.00
CA SER A 236 5.49 -1.93 -2.62
C SER A 236 4.75 -1.07 -1.59
N PHE A 237 4.49 0.22 -1.92
CA PHE A 237 3.68 1.12 -1.10
C PHE A 237 2.16 0.86 -1.22
N ILE A 238 1.74 0.08 -2.22
CA ILE A 238 0.33 -0.22 -2.49
C ILE A 238 0.03 -1.65 -1.99
N PRO A 239 -0.46 -1.82 -0.76
CA PRO A 239 -0.68 -3.14 -0.18
C PRO A 239 -1.67 -3.97 -1.00
N ASN A 240 -1.40 -5.27 -1.14
CA ASN A 240 -2.23 -6.28 -1.80
C ASN A 240 -2.41 -6.13 -3.31
N VAL A 241 -2.34 -4.93 -3.87
CA VAL A 241 -2.60 -4.64 -5.29
C VAL A 241 -1.30 -4.42 -6.05
N GLY A 242 -0.32 -3.78 -5.41
CA GLY A 242 0.93 -3.37 -6.03
C GLY A 242 1.70 -4.51 -6.68
N TYR A 243 1.70 -5.69 -6.05
CA TYR A 243 2.35 -6.87 -6.60
C TYR A 243 1.88 -7.22 -8.02
N PHE A 244 0.56 -7.20 -8.25
CA PHE A 244 0.00 -7.52 -9.56
C PHE A 244 0.41 -6.50 -10.63
N PHE A 245 0.39 -5.21 -10.30
CA PHE A 245 0.84 -4.17 -11.21
C PHE A 245 2.34 -4.27 -11.52
N ALA A 246 3.15 -4.63 -10.52
CA ALA A 246 4.58 -4.78 -10.69
C ALA A 246 4.96 -6.02 -11.52
N LEU A 247 4.14 -7.08 -11.47
CA LEU A 247 4.39 -8.36 -12.14
C LEU A 247 4.05 -8.33 -13.63
N VAL A 248 2.93 -7.69 -14.01
CA VAL A 248 2.38 -7.81 -15.38
C VAL A 248 3.38 -7.41 -16.48
N PRO A 249 4.06 -6.25 -16.45
CA PRO A 249 4.98 -5.90 -17.52
C PRO A 249 6.18 -6.86 -17.66
N PRO A 250 6.95 -7.19 -16.60
CA PRO A 250 8.08 -8.09 -16.74
C PRO A 250 7.67 -9.52 -17.12
N MET A 251 6.46 -9.95 -16.77
CA MET A 251 5.91 -11.24 -17.23
C MET A 251 5.72 -11.25 -18.75
N VAL A 252 5.18 -10.17 -19.33
CA VAL A 252 5.00 -10.04 -20.79
C VAL A 252 6.36 -10.02 -21.49
N PHE A 253 7.31 -9.21 -21.02
CA PHE A 253 8.66 -9.15 -21.62
C PHE A 253 9.44 -10.46 -21.41
N GLY A 254 9.26 -11.13 -20.29
CA GLY A 254 9.82 -12.46 -20.04
C GLY A 254 9.30 -13.49 -21.06
N PHE A 255 8.02 -13.42 -21.40
CA PHE A 255 7.43 -14.29 -22.43
C PHE A 255 8.01 -13.98 -23.83
N LEU A 256 8.15 -12.70 -24.19
CA LEU A 256 8.70 -12.29 -25.48
C LEU A 256 10.15 -12.77 -25.68
N VAL A 257 10.96 -12.78 -24.62
CA VAL A 257 12.39 -13.13 -24.71
C VAL A 257 12.63 -14.63 -24.62
N GLY A 258 11.92 -15.34 -23.76
CA GLY A 258 12.20 -16.75 -23.46
C GLY A 258 10.97 -17.65 -23.43
N GLY A 259 9.83 -17.18 -23.93
CA GLY A 259 8.59 -17.95 -23.99
C GLY A 259 8.03 -18.34 -22.62
N TRP A 260 7.28 -19.43 -22.60
CA TRP A 260 6.62 -19.93 -21.38
C TRP A 260 7.57 -20.23 -20.21
N PRO A 261 8.77 -20.81 -20.42
CA PRO A 261 9.70 -21.06 -19.31
C PRO A 261 10.10 -19.78 -18.57
N THR A 262 10.44 -18.72 -19.30
CA THR A 262 10.85 -17.45 -18.70
C THR A 262 9.68 -16.72 -18.05
N LEU A 263 8.50 -16.76 -18.67
CA LEU A 263 7.27 -16.23 -18.05
C LEU A 263 7.01 -16.88 -16.70
N ILE A 264 7.00 -18.21 -16.63
CA ILE A 264 6.76 -18.96 -15.40
C ILE A 264 7.84 -18.63 -14.36
N ALA A 265 9.10 -18.56 -14.77
CA ALA A 265 10.19 -18.20 -13.86
C ALA A 265 10.02 -16.78 -13.28
N VAL A 266 9.64 -15.79 -14.10
CA VAL A 266 9.33 -14.43 -13.62
C VAL A 266 8.20 -14.45 -12.59
N VAL A 267 7.09 -15.14 -12.88
CA VAL A 267 5.94 -15.23 -11.97
C VAL A 267 6.34 -15.86 -10.64
N VAL A 268 7.08 -16.98 -10.70
CA VAL A 268 7.52 -17.70 -9.48
C VAL A 268 8.48 -16.84 -8.66
N ILE A 269 9.46 -16.21 -9.28
CA ILE A 269 10.45 -15.37 -8.58
C ILE A 269 9.76 -14.18 -7.91
N TYR A 270 8.90 -13.47 -8.65
CA TYR A 270 8.14 -12.37 -8.08
C TYR A 270 7.23 -12.81 -6.94
N ALA A 271 6.56 -13.97 -7.08
CA ALA A 271 5.73 -14.52 -6.01
C ALA A 271 6.55 -14.87 -4.77
N VAL A 272 7.71 -15.49 -4.93
CA VAL A 272 8.61 -15.84 -3.82
C VAL A 272 9.14 -14.59 -3.11
N ILE A 273 9.67 -13.63 -3.88
CA ILE A 273 10.18 -12.36 -3.31
C ILE A 273 9.06 -11.63 -2.57
N ASN A 274 7.87 -11.53 -3.18
CA ASN A 274 6.73 -10.89 -2.56
C ASN A 274 6.26 -11.62 -1.29
N ALA A 275 6.16 -12.95 -1.33
CA ALA A 275 5.78 -13.75 -0.17
C ALA A 275 6.78 -13.59 0.99
N VAL A 276 8.08 -13.60 0.71
CA VAL A 276 9.11 -13.40 1.75
C VAL A 276 9.04 -11.99 2.31
N VAL A 277 9.00 -10.97 1.46
CA VAL A 277 9.04 -9.56 1.90
C VAL A 277 7.72 -9.15 2.56
N GLN A 278 6.58 -9.35 1.91
CA GLN A 278 5.30 -8.84 2.39
C GLN A 278 4.61 -9.75 3.40
N SER A 279 4.73 -11.08 3.27
CA SER A 279 4.02 -12.00 4.17
C SER A 279 4.84 -12.42 5.38
N ILE A 280 6.20 -12.38 5.31
CA ILE A 280 7.06 -12.84 6.40
C ILE A 280 7.77 -11.66 7.10
N ILE A 281 8.46 -10.79 6.34
CA ILE A 281 9.31 -9.74 6.91
C ILE A 281 8.47 -8.54 7.36
N GLN A 282 7.60 -8.04 6.50
CA GLN A 282 6.82 -6.83 6.75
C GLN A 282 5.97 -6.91 8.04
N PRO A 283 5.20 -7.98 8.33
CA PRO A 283 4.42 -8.06 9.56
C PRO A 283 5.28 -8.05 10.82
N ARG A 284 6.50 -8.62 10.75
CA ARG A 284 7.43 -8.67 11.89
C ARG A 284 8.04 -7.30 12.20
N VAL A 285 8.28 -6.48 11.18
CA VAL A 285 8.96 -5.18 11.31
C VAL A 285 7.97 -4.03 11.51
N VAL A 286 6.89 -3.99 10.73
CA VAL A 286 5.83 -2.98 10.84
C VAL A 286 5.05 -3.17 12.16
N GLY A 287 4.82 -4.43 12.55
CA GLY A 287 4.07 -4.76 13.76
C GLY A 287 2.66 -4.14 13.76
N GLN A 288 2.31 -3.42 14.85
CA GLN A 288 1.00 -2.79 15.00
C GLN A 288 0.93 -1.33 14.53
N ALA A 289 1.94 -0.84 13.79
CA ALA A 289 1.97 0.55 13.33
C ALA A 289 0.77 0.91 12.42
N VAL A 290 0.20 -0.09 11.74
CA VAL A 290 -1.01 0.08 10.91
C VAL A 290 -2.11 -0.79 11.50
N SER A 291 -2.98 -0.18 12.31
CA SER A 291 -4.16 -0.83 12.90
C SER A 291 -5.38 -0.70 11.98
N LEU A 292 -5.19 -0.99 10.68
CA LEU A 292 -6.27 -1.03 9.68
C LEU A 292 -6.52 -2.48 9.28
N SER A 293 -7.79 -2.82 9.00
CA SER A 293 -8.13 -4.11 8.41
C SER A 293 -7.67 -4.16 6.95
N GLN A 294 -7.48 -5.36 6.40
CA GLN A 294 -7.09 -5.52 4.99
C GLN A 294 -8.11 -4.90 4.03
N SER A 295 -9.40 -5.04 4.33
CA SER A 295 -10.48 -4.45 3.53
C SER A 295 -10.44 -2.93 3.54
N VAL A 296 -10.26 -2.30 4.71
CA VAL A 296 -10.11 -0.84 4.84
C VAL A 296 -8.85 -0.36 4.14
N THR A 297 -7.75 -1.10 4.25
CA THR A 297 -6.49 -0.81 3.54
C THR A 297 -6.68 -0.82 2.03
N PHE A 298 -7.33 -1.85 1.50
CA PHE A 298 -7.62 -1.98 0.07
C PHE A 298 -8.55 -0.85 -0.42
N PHE A 299 -9.65 -0.61 0.30
CA PHE A 299 -10.56 0.50 0.00
C PHE A 299 -9.85 1.85 0.03
N SER A 300 -8.98 2.08 1.02
CA SER A 300 -8.18 3.31 1.10
C SER A 300 -7.31 3.54 -0.12
N VAL A 301 -6.66 2.48 -0.62
CA VAL A 301 -5.85 2.58 -1.84
C VAL A 301 -6.69 2.99 -3.03
N LEU A 302 -7.85 2.34 -3.25
CA LEU A 302 -8.75 2.68 -4.35
C LEU A 302 -9.30 4.11 -4.22
N PHE A 303 -9.75 4.48 -3.04
CA PHE A 303 -10.28 5.81 -2.76
C PHE A 303 -9.25 6.91 -3.04
N TRP A 304 -8.06 6.80 -2.45
CA TRP A 304 -7.03 7.81 -2.61
C TRP A 304 -6.39 7.81 -4.01
N ALA A 305 -6.39 6.66 -4.71
CA ALA A 305 -5.99 6.59 -6.12
C ALA A 305 -6.94 7.42 -6.99
N VAL A 306 -8.25 7.34 -6.76
CA VAL A 306 -9.25 8.14 -7.50
C VAL A 306 -9.14 9.62 -7.14
N VAL A 307 -9.01 9.95 -5.85
CA VAL A 307 -9.03 11.34 -5.37
C VAL A 307 -7.74 12.10 -5.70
N MET A 308 -6.58 11.47 -5.51
CA MET A 308 -5.26 12.13 -5.62
C MET A 308 -4.33 11.51 -6.66
N GLY A 309 -4.82 10.54 -7.43
CA GLY A 309 -4.02 9.86 -8.45
C GLY A 309 -2.95 8.93 -7.88
N PRO A 310 -1.85 8.67 -8.63
CA PRO A 310 -0.81 7.73 -8.22
C PRO A 310 -0.16 8.06 -6.87
N VAL A 311 0.07 9.35 -6.58
CA VAL A 311 0.60 9.81 -5.29
C VAL A 311 -0.37 9.46 -4.16
N GLY A 312 -1.68 9.59 -4.41
CA GLY A 312 -2.71 9.18 -3.46
C GLY A 312 -2.69 7.69 -3.17
N ALA A 313 -2.49 6.85 -4.18
CA ALA A 313 -2.35 5.40 -4.00
C ALA A 313 -1.14 5.03 -3.13
N ILE A 314 0.01 5.64 -3.38
CA ILE A 314 1.25 5.44 -2.61
C ILE A 314 1.09 5.90 -1.15
N LEU A 315 0.42 7.02 -0.93
CA LEU A 315 0.22 7.62 0.39
C LEU A 315 -1.13 7.26 1.03
N ALA A 316 -1.85 6.28 0.49
CA ALA A 316 -3.20 5.92 0.94
C ALA A 316 -3.26 5.59 2.44
N ILE A 317 -2.29 4.80 2.93
CA ILE A 317 -2.22 4.44 4.36
C ILE A 317 -1.95 5.66 5.24
N PRO A 318 -0.92 6.49 4.99
CA PRO A 318 -0.73 7.75 5.71
C PRO A 318 -1.98 8.64 5.75
N PHE A 319 -2.66 8.82 4.62
CA PHE A 319 -3.85 9.69 4.55
C PHE A 319 -5.03 9.10 5.33
N THR A 320 -5.24 7.81 5.26
CA THR A 320 -6.30 7.15 6.03
C THR A 320 -6.01 7.17 7.52
N LEU A 321 -4.75 6.97 7.92
CA LEU A 321 -4.34 7.12 9.32
C LEU A 321 -4.51 8.58 9.80
N PHE A 322 -4.29 9.57 8.94
CA PHE A 322 -4.53 10.97 9.26
C PHE A 322 -6.02 11.25 9.49
N GLY A 323 -6.88 10.79 8.57
CA GLY A 323 -8.32 10.87 8.73
C GLY A 323 -8.81 10.18 10.00
N LYS A 324 -8.29 8.97 10.30
CA LYS A 324 -8.58 8.24 11.54
C LYS A 324 -8.16 9.03 12.78
N ALA A 325 -6.96 9.61 12.77
CA ALA A 325 -6.45 10.41 13.89
C ALA A 325 -7.33 11.62 14.16
N LEU A 326 -7.75 12.36 13.12
CA LEU A 326 -8.58 13.56 13.26
C LEU A 326 -10.03 13.26 13.59
N LEU A 327 -10.63 12.20 13.02
CA LEU A 327 -12.09 11.98 13.12
C LEU A 327 -12.47 10.99 14.22
N ILE A 328 -11.55 10.10 14.62
CA ILE A 328 -11.86 9.00 15.54
C ILE A 328 -10.97 9.03 16.78
N ASP A 329 -9.65 9.19 16.59
CA ASP A 329 -8.73 9.08 17.73
C ASP A 329 -8.71 10.35 18.61
N SER A 330 -8.97 11.52 18.00
CA SER A 330 -9.02 12.81 18.70
C SER A 330 -10.30 13.03 19.49
N ASP A 331 -11.39 12.32 19.16
CA ASP A 331 -12.69 12.46 19.81
C ASP A 331 -13.01 11.23 20.67
N PRO A 332 -13.09 11.40 22.02
CA PRO A 332 -13.49 10.29 22.90
C PRO A 332 -14.83 9.66 22.54
N SER A 333 -15.78 10.43 22.03
CA SER A 333 -17.11 9.95 21.66
C SER A 333 -17.10 9.09 20.39
N ALA A 334 -16.11 9.26 19.51
CA ALA A 334 -15.96 8.52 18.27
C ALA A 334 -15.07 7.26 18.41
N ARG A 335 -14.38 7.10 19.54
CA ARG A 335 -13.42 5.98 19.75
C ARG A 335 -14.04 4.58 19.66
N PHE A 336 -15.33 4.45 19.87
CA PHE A 336 -16.02 3.15 19.71
C PHE A 336 -16.00 2.63 18.26
N TRP A 337 -15.73 3.50 17.26
CA TRP A 337 -15.56 3.08 15.87
C TRP A 337 -14.19 2.45 15.56
N ARG A 338 -13.21 2.53 16.46
CA ARG A 338 -11.87 1.97 16.23
C ARG A 338 -11.87 0.50 15.80
N PRO A 339 -12.66 -0.41 16.43
CA PRO A 339 -12.68 -1.82 16.01
C PRO A 339 -13.22 -2.04 14.60
N ALA A 340 -14.07 -1.15 14.09
CA ALA A 340 -14.63 -1.24 12.73
C ALA A 340 -13.56 -0.95 11.65
N LEU A 341 -12.56 -0.11 11.96
CA LEU A 341 -11.47 0.18 11.04
C LEU A 341 -10.39 -0.90 11.03
N GLY A 342 -10.23 -1.62 12.15
CA GLY A 342 -9.24 -2.69 12.23
C GLY A 342 -9.13 -3.29 13.63
N PRO A 343 -8.54 -4.48 13.75
CA PRO A 343 -8.48 -5.20 15.01
C PRO A 343 -7.59 -4.43 16.00
N THR A 344 -8.20 -3.90 17.05
CA THR A 344 -7.50 -3.32 18.21
C THR A 344 -6.78 -4.39 19.03
N GLY A 345 -5.89 -3.98 19.95
CA GLY A 345 -5.27 -4.92 20.89
C GLY A 345 -6.30 -5.69 21.70
N GLU A 346 -7.37 -5.00 22.14
CA GLU A 346 -8.49 -5.58 22.86
C GLU A 346 -9.27 -6.60 22.00
N THR A 347 -9.62 -6.25 20.76
CA THR A 347 -10.29 -7.16 19.81
C THR A 347 -9.48 -8.44 19.60
N ARG A 348 -8.14 -8.33 19.50
CA ARG A 348 -7.25 -9.47 19.32
C ARG A 348 -7.18 -10.34 20.57
N SER A 349 -7.21 -9.75 21.77
CA SER A 349 -7.20 -10.50 23.04
C SER A 349 -8.51 -11.27 23.23
N ILE A 350 -9.65 -10.64 22.96
CA ILE A 350 -10.97 -11.28 23.00
C ILE A 350 -11.01 -12.47 22.05
N LYS A 351 -10.63 -12.25 20.77
CA LYS A 351 -10.61 -13.33 19.79
C LYS A 351 -9.69 -14.47 20.19
N LYS A 352 -8.52 -14.18 20.77
CA LYS A 352 -7.60 -15.22 21.25
C LYS A 352 -8.21 -16.04 22.37
N GLN A 353 -8.97 -15.42 23.28
CA GLN A 353 -9.70 -16.12 24.33
C GLN A 353 -10.80 -17.02 23.74
N GLU A 354 -11.62 -16.49 22.81
CA GLU A 354 -12.64 -17.26 22.11
C GLU A 354 -12.06 -18.48 21.37
N ASP A 355 -10.91 -18.30 20.68
CA ASP A 355 -10.21 -19.40 19.98
C ASP A 355 -9.71 -20.47 20.94
N VAL A 356 -9.24 -20.11 22.14
CA VAL A 356 -8.82 -21.06 23.18
C VAL A 356 -10.04 -21.82 23.73
N GLU A 357 -11.13 -21.13 24.07
CA GLU A 357 -12.36 -21.75 24.55
C GLU A 357 -12.99 -22.69 23.52
N SER A 358 -13.01 -22.27 22.24
CA SER A 358 -13.54 -23.08 21.14
C SER A 358 -12.73 -24.37 20.93
N LYS A 359 -11.39 -24.30 21.03
CA LYS A 359 -10.51 -25.47 20.97
C LYS A 359 -10.74 -26.41 22.14
N HIS A 360 -10.86 -25.88 23.34
CA HIS A 360 -11.15 -26.66 24.54
C HIS A 360 -12.49 -27.38 24.43
N THR A 361 -13.54 -26.67 24.02
CA THR A 361 -14.89 -27.24 23.81
C THR A 361 -14.88 -28.36 22.76
N ARG A 362 -14.16 -28.14 21.63
CA ARG A 362 -13.98 -29.20 20.61
C ARG A 362 -13.24 -30.42 21.14
N GLN A 363 -12.19 -30.22 21.95
CA GLN A 363 -11.45 -31.33 22.56
C GLN A 363 -12.32 -32.12 23.51
N LEU A 364 -13.14 -31.45 24.35
CA LEU A 364 -14.10 -32.11 25.23
C LEU A 364 -15.16 -32.88 24.45
N ALA A 365 -15.71 -32.31 23.38
CA ALA A 365 -16.67 -32.99 22.51
C ALA A 365 -16.07 -34.25 21.86
N HIS A 366 -14.83 -34.17 21.36
CA HIS A 366 -14.12 -35.32 20.79
C HIS A 366 -13.81 -36.41 21.82
N SER A 367 -13.41 -36.02 23.04
CA SER A 367 -13.14 -36.99 24.12
C SER A 367 -14.45 -37.71 24.58
N ALA A 368 -15.55 -36.96 24.70
CA ALA A 368 -16.88 -37.51 25.02
C ALA A 368 -17.39 -38.46 23.91
N ALA A 369 -17.22 -38.11 22.65
CA ALA A 369 -17.58 -38.96 21.52
C ALA A 369 -16.77 -40.27 21.51
N ARG A 370 -15.46 -40.19 21.77
CA ARG A 370 -14.58 -41.38 21.90
C ARG A 370 -14.97 -42.26 23.09
N ALA A 371 -15.36 -41.66 24.24
CA ALA A 371 -15.82 -42.39 25.40
C ALA A 371 -17.13 -43.14 25.11
N ARG A 372 -18.10 -42.48 24.44
CA ARG A 372 -19.37 -43.11 24.02
C ARG A 372 -19.14 -44.27 23.03
N ALA A 373 -18.25 -44.09 22.05
CA ALA A 373 -17.89 -45.14 21.09
C ALA A 373 -17.23 -46.36 21.77
N ARG A 374 -16.42 -46.15 22.81
CA ARG A 374 -15.81 -47.23 23.60
C ARG A 374 -16.83 -47.95 24.48
N ALA A 375 -17.79 -47.20 25.08
CA ALA A 375 -18.86 -47.79 25.88
C ALA A 375 -19.82 -48.65 25.04
N GLY A 376 -20.18 -48.17 23.83
CA GLY A 376 -21.02 -48.93 22.89
C GLY A 376 -20.35 -50.25 22.41
N LYS A 377 -19.03 -50.26 22.24
CA LYS A 377 -18.29 -51.49 21.90
C LYS A 377 -18.18 -52.50 23.04
N ARG A 378 -18.26 -52.07 24.32
CA ARG A 378 -18.24 -52.95 25.47
C ARG A 378 -19.63 -53.60 25.75
N GLY A 379 -20.73 -52.93 25.36
CA GLY A 379 -22.09 -53.47 25.51
C GLY A 379 -22.51 -54.49 24.46
N SER A 380 -21.74 -54.67 23.40
CA SER A 380 -22.04 -55.61 22.30
C SER A 380 -21.20 -56.91 22.33
N ALA A 381 -20.53 -57.22 23.43
CA ALA A 381 -19.88 -58.54 23.57
C ALA A 381 -20.96 -59.59 23.78
N PRO A 382 -21.06 -60.64 22.94
CA PRO A 382 -22.06 -61.70 23.10
C PRO A 382 -21.72 -62.54 24.34
N ASP A 383 -22.74 -62.71 25.16
CA ASP A 383 -22.72 -63.65 26.30
C ASP A 383 -22.28 -65.03 25.77
N LYS A 384 -21.12 -65.51 26.20
CA LYS A 384 -20.68 -66.87 25.90
C LYS A 384 -21.56 -67.81 26.78
N PRO A 385 -22.30 -68.76 26.20
CA PRO A 385 -23.02 -69.74 26.97
C PRO A 385 -22.03 -70.62 27.70
N LEU A 386 -22.21 -70.69 29.05
CA LEU A 386 -21.54 -71.66 29.91
C LEU A 386 -22.02 -73.08 29.51
N ARG A 387 -21.09 -73.91 29.08
CA ARG A 387 -21.19 -75.33 29.08
C ARG A 387 -20.23 -75.90 30.12
#